data_322e9732b1bda5ce09d8f4f3d0805014
#
_entry.id   322e9732b1bda5ce09d8f4f3d0805014
#
_cell.length_a   1.000
_cell.length_b   1.000
_cell.length_c   1.000
_cell.angle_alpha   90.00
_cell.angle_beta   90.00
_cell.angle_gamma   90.00
#
_symmetry.space_group_name_H-M   'P 1'
#
loop_
_entity.id
_entity.type
_entity.pdbx_description
1 polymer ?
#
loop_
_entity_poly.entity_id
_entity_poly.type
_entity_poly.pdbx_seq_one_letter_code
_entity_poly.pdbx_strand_id
1 'polypeptide(L)' 'MAVLSYHEQEMIENTKKLRKLIRELPPFCADFFRGIEPRTSSRTRIAYAYDLSIFFDFLIQ' A
#
# COMPACT_ATOMS: atom_id res chain seq x y z
N MET A 1 -1.97 -20.66 22.31
CA MET A 1 -1.62 -19.96 21.07
C MET A 1 -2.19 -18.55 21.11
N ALA A 2 -1.37 -17.55 20.87
CA ALA A 2 -1.83 -16.18 20.90
C ALA A 2 -2.67 -15.89 19.65
N VAL A 3 -3.86 -15.32 19.87
CA VAL A 3 -4.72 -14.89 18.76
C VAL A 3 -4.43 -13.43 18.50
N LEU A 4 -4.14 -13.09 17.26
CA LEU A 4 -3.89 -11.71 16.86
C LEU A 4 -5.16 -10.89 17.06
N SER A 5 -5.00 -9.66 17.54
CA SER A 5 -6.14 -8.74 17.63
C SER A 5 -6.64 -8.39 16.24
N TYR A 6 -7.86 -7.87 16.19
CA TYR A 6 -8.43 -7.41 14.92
C TYR A 6 -7.51 -6.39 14.22
N HIS A 7 -6.95 -5.45 15.01
CA HIS A 7 -6.03 -4.46 14.45
C HIS A 7 -4.78 -5.07 13.87
N GLU A 8 -4.21 -6.07 14.56
CA GLU A 8 -3.01 -6.73 14.08
C GLU A 8 -3.27 -7.48 12.78
N GLN A 9 -4.40 -8.18 12.70
CA GLN A 9 -4.80 -8.89 11.49
C GLN A 9 -5.03 -7.92 10.34
N GLU A 10 -5.69 -6.81 10.59
CA GLU A 10 -5.93 -5.79 9.58
C GLU A 10 -4.63 -5.19 9.07
N MET A 11 -3.68 -4.92 9.95
CA MET A 11 -2.38 -4.37 9.55
C MET A 11 -1.61 -5.35 8.68
N ILE A 12 -1.64 -6.64 9.02
CA ILE A 12 -0.96 -7.66 8.22
C ILE A 12 -1.59 -7.76 6.83
N GLU A 13 -2.90 -7.81 6.76
CA GLU A 13 -3.61 -7.88 5.49
C GLU A 13 -3.38 -6.64 4.64
N ASN A 14 -3.42 -5.47 5.27
CA ASN A 14 -3.17 -4.20 4.59
C ASN A 14 -1.76 -4.13 4.05
N THR A 15 -0.78 -4.61 4.81
CA THR A 15 0.60 -4.64 4.37
C THR A 15 0.77 -5.54 3.16
N LYS A 16 0.12 -6.70 3.14
CA LYS A 16 0.18 -7.62 2.00
C LYS A 16 -0.45 -6.99 0.75
N LYS A 17 -1.60 -6.36 0.90
CA LYS A 17 -2.26 -5.67 -0.20
C LYS A 17 -1.40 -4.54 -0.74
N LEU A 18 -0.82 -3.76 0.15
CA LEU A 18 0.04 -2.64 -0.22
C LEU A 18 1.26 -3.12 -1.01
N ARG A 19 1.92 -4.18 -0.54
CA ARG A 19 3.08 -4.72 -1.25
C ARG A 19 2.73 -5.20 -2.65
N LYS A 20 1.56 -5.84 -2.79
CA LYS A 20 1.10 -6.30 -4.09
C LYS A 20 0.83 -5.13 -5.02
N LEU A 21 0.16 -4.09 -4.52
CA LEU A 21 -0.13 -2.91 -5.31
C LEU A 21 1.14 -2.18 -5.74
N ILE A 22 2.09 -2.01 -4.84
CA ILE A 22 3.36 -1.33 -5.14
C ILE A 22 4.14 -2.11 -6.19
N ARG A 23 4.06 -3.44 -6.15
CA ARG A 23 4.78 -4.28 -7.11
C ARG A 23 4.29 -4.06 -8.54
N GLU A 24 3.03 -3.69 -8.71
CA GLU A 24 2.42 -3.41 -10.00
C GLU A 24 2.66 -1.98 -10.49
N LEU A 25 3.21 -1.12 -9.62
CA LEU A 25 3.49 0.28 -9.94
C LEU A 25 4.93 0.45 -10.41
N PRO A 26 5.24 1.58 -11.08
CA PRO A 26 6.63 1.87 -11.45
C PRO A 26 7.56 1.88 -10.24
N PRO A 27 8.85 1.51 -10.41
CA PRO A 27 9.78 1.38 -9.27
C PRO A 27 9.93 2.64 -8.41
N PHE A 28 9.81 3.84 -8.99
CA PHE A 28 9.94 5.06 -8.20
C PHE A 28 8.83 5.23 -7.16
N CYS A 29 7.69 4.54 -7.36
CA CYS A 29 6.59 4.61 -6.39
C CYS A 29 6.97 3.95 -5.07
N ALA A 30 7.84 2.94 -5.08
CA ALA A 30 8.31 2.31 -3.85
C ALA A 30 9.05 3.32 -2.97
N ASP A 31 9.86 4.19 -3.57
CA ASP A 31 10.55 5.24 -2.83
C ASP A 31 9.57 6.25 -2.24
N PHE A 32 8.54 6.62 -3.01
CA PHE A 32 7.50 7.50 -2.51
C PHE A 32 6.82 6.92 -1.26
N PHE A 33 6.43 5.64 -1.31
CA PHE A 33 5.77 5.00 -0.18
C PHE A 33 6.69 4.88 1.02
N ARG A 34 7.96 4.63 0.80
CA ARG A 34 8.95 4.59 1.88
C ARG A 34 9.07 5.94 2.57
N GLY A 35 9.03 7.02 1.79
CA GLY A 35 9.11 8.37 2.33
C GLY A 35 7.92 8.77 3.18
N ILE A 36 6.70 8.30 2.84
CA ILE A 36 5.50 8.67 3.58
C ILE A 36 5.16 7.68 4.70
N GLU A 37 5.84 6.53 4.76
CA GLU A 37 5.51 5.47 5.72
C GLU A 37 5.49 5.96 7.18
N PRO A 38 6.47 6.75 7.67
CA PRO A 38 6.46 7.21 9.05
C PRO A 38 5.32 8.17 9.39
N ARG A 39 4.68 8.76 8.38
CA ARG A 39 3.68 9.81 8.57
C ARG A 39 2.26 9.35 8.28
N THR A 40 2.09 8.12 7.79
CA THR A 40 0.80 7.65 7.34
C THR A 40 0.49 6.27 7.90
N SER A 41 -0.82 5.98 8.03
CA SER A 41 -1.27 4.64 8.36
C SER A 41 -1.20 3.73 7.13
N SER A 42 -1.25 2.41 7.37
CA SER A 42 -1.28 1.45 6.28
C SER A 42 -2.52 1.66 5.40
N ARG A 43 -3.65 2.02 6.01
CA ARG A 43 -4.89 2.29 5.27
C ARG A 43 -4.72 3.46 4.31
N THR A 44 -4.09 4.53 4.77
CA THR A 44 -3.82 5.71 3.94
C THR A 44 -2.90 5.35 2.78
N ARG A 45 -1.85 4.56 3.05
CA ARG A 45 -0.92 4.14 1.99
C ARG A 45 -1.63 3.28 0.94
N ILE A 46 -2.56 2.41 1.35
CA ILE A 46 -3.34 1.62 0.41
C ILE A 46 -4.19 2.52 -0.48
N ALA A 47 -4.83 3.54 0.09
CA ALA A 47 -5.62 4.49 -0.68
C ALA A 47 -4.75 5.18 -1.74
N TYR A 48 -3.56 5.63 -1.36
CA TYR A 48 -2.63 6.22 -2.33
C TYR A 48 -2.21 5.22 -3.41
N ALA A 49 -1.98 3.97 -3.03
CA ALA A 49 -1.59 2.95 -4.00
C ALA A 49 -2.69 2.70 -5.03
N TYR A 50 -3.94 2.64 -4.60
CA TYR A 50 -5.06 2.50 -5.52
C TYR A 50 -5.18 3.69 -6.45
N ASP A 51 -5.06 4.90 -5.91
CA ASP A 51 -5.14 6.12 -6.73
C ASP A 51 -4.02 6.15 -7.78
N LEU A 52 -2.81 5.80 -7.39
CA LEU A 52 -1.68 5.75 -8.32
C LEU A 52 -1.87 4.64 -9.37
N SER A 53 -2.41 3.50 -8.96
CA SER A 53 -2.68 2.40 -9.87
C SER A 53 -3.66 2.82 -10.96
N ILE A 54 -4.75 3.49 -10.57
CA ILE A 54 -5.73 4.00 -11.51
C ILE A 54 -5.11 5.03 -12.45
N PHE A 55 -4.30 5.93 -11.91
CA PHE A 55 -3.64 6.97 -12.68
C PHE A 55 -2.70 6.38 -13.75
N PHE A 56 -1.87 5.41 -13.35
CA PHE A 56 -0.94 4.79 -14.29
C PHE A 56 -1.65 3.92 -15.31
N ASP A 57 -2.72 3.23 -14.92
CA ASP A 57 -3.53 2.48 -15.89
C ASP A 57 -4.10 3.41 -16.96
N PHE A 58 -4.54 4.59 -16.54
CA PHE A 58 -5.06 5.59 -17.47
C PHE A 58 -3.98 6.07 -18.45
N LEU A 59 -2.76 6.27 -17.95
CA LEU A 59 -1.66 6.76 -18.79
C LEU A 59 -1.18 5.72 -19.81
N ILE A 60 -1.27 4.43 -19.46
CA ILE A 60 -0.75 3.37 -20.30
C ILE A 60 -1.74 3.02 -21.44
N GLN A 61 -2.99 3.32 -21.27
CA GLN A 61 -3.97 3.11 -22.33
C GLN A 61 -3.71 4.06 -23.53
#